data_855ee363625bfd6f41c3b00875274060
#
_entry.id   855ee363625bfd6f41c3b00875274060
#
_cell.length_a   1.000
_cell.length_b   1.000
_cell.length_c   1.000
_cell.angle_alpha   90.00
_cell.angle_beta   90.00
_cell.angle_gamma   90.00
#
_symmetry.space_group_name_H-M   'P 1'
#
loop_
_entity.id
_entity.type
_entity.pdbx_description
1 polymer ?
#
loop_
_entity_poly.entity_id
_entity_poly.type
_entity_poly.pdbx_seq_one_letter_code
_entity_poly.pdbx_strand_id
1 'polypeptide(L)'
;HSSDMYENGKKFKITHLDPIKKEFTIDHKLNIDKKLKMKWCLNKDDINHHQIFEYTNQGPDKRAIIAKYCFQDCNLCHTLMKKYDILTGVTELASICSIPMSFVIMRGQGIKLLSFISKQCREMNTLMPAVEKSMSNEGYEGAIVLDPKTGFYSDDPVACVDYSSLYPSCMISENISHDSKVWSKEYDLTGKLALDKNGKPKVFGLRDASGHFVYDNLPEYKYVDVKYDTFAYIRPRPTAAVKKIKTGFKICRFAQFPDGKKAIMPSVLSELLASRKATRKLAKHKIVTTKDGKEYMGLLTKTDTHHEILQDDKTTHKIQNNDVENVEDRFDDFMKNVLDKRQLSKKIVANSLYGQCGAKTSAFYEKDIAASTTATGRKLLIYGKTIIEKCYTNHITETKHGKIKVNAEYVYGDTDSIFFKFNPETLEGEPIRGQKALEITIELAIEAGELATKYLKLPHDLEYEKTFMPFLLLSKKRYVGMLYELNPHKCKRKSMGIVLKRRDNAPIVKDCYGGIIDILMKEKNVNKAVDFTKQFLLDMIDEKFSLDKLIISKSLRQFYKKPNQIAHKVLAERIGKREPGNKPAVGSRIPFVYIQTKGKVKLQGDRIEDPTYIVKHNLKPD
;
A
#
# COMPACT_ATOMS: atom_id res chain seq x y z
N HIS A 1 -19.53 26.07 -7.37
CA HIS A 1 -19.76 24.63 -7.49
C HIS A 1 -21.23 24.39 -7.18
N SER A 2 -22.03 24.05 -8.21
CA SER A 2 -23.40 23.59 -8.01
C SER A 2 -23.36 22.15 -7.54
N SER A 3 -24.00 21.85 -6.42
CA SER A 3 -24.19 20.49 -5.91
C SER A 3 -25.65 20.11 -6.05
N ASP A 4 -25.91 18.85 -6.42
CA ASP A 4 -27.25 18.31 -6.55
C ASP A 4 -27.66 17.58 -5.26
N MET A 5 -28.90 17.72 -4.88
CA MET A 5 -29.52 17.02 -3.76
C MET A 5 -30.49 15.95 -4.27
N TYR A 6 -30.62 14.85 -3.54
CA TYR A 6 -31.50 13.74 -3.93
C TYR A 6 -32.65 13.56 -2.93
N GLU A 7 -33.84 13.44 -3.45
CA GLU A 7 -35.02 12.94 -2.75
C GLU A 7 -35.64 11.81 -3.58
N ASN A 8 -35.92 10.66 -2.97
CA ASN A 8 -36.52 9.49 -3.65
C ASN A 8 -35.87 9.15 -5.00
N GLY A 9 -34.53 9.28 -5.08
CA GLY A 9 -33.79 9.04 -6.32
C GLY A 9 -33.79 10.20 -7.32
N LYS A 10 -34.49 11.30 -7.07
CA LYS A 10 -34.44 12.51 -7.91
C LYS A 10 -33.32 13.43 -7.46
N LYS A 11 -32.70 14.12 -8.40
CA LYS A 11 -31.66 15.13 -8.18
C LYS A 11 -32.26 16.52 -8.24
N PHE A 12 -31.92 17.38 -7.29
CA PHE A 12 -32.27 18.79 -7.25
C PHE A 12 -31.02 19.65 -7.21
N LYS A 13 -31.00 20.71 -8.01
CA LYS A 13 -29.87 21.61 -8.12
C LYS A 13 -29.81 22.56 -6.92
N ILE A 14 -28.66 22.66 -6.27
CA ILE A 14 -28.41 23.70 -5.28
C ILE A 14 -28.05 24.98 -6.03
N THR A 15 -28.86 26.01 -5.89
CA THR A 15 -28.70 27.30 -6.57
C THR A 15 -27.89 28.30 -5.78
N HIS A 16 -27.94 28.23 -4.45
CA HIS A 16 -27.19 29.09 -3.56
C HIS A 16 -26.71 28.32 -2.33
N LEU A 17 -25.48 28.62 -1.90
CA LEU A 17 -24.87 28.05 -0.69
C LEU A 17 -24.38 29.20 0.19
N ASP A 18 -24.88 29.29 1.41
CA ASP A 18 -24.38 30.19 2.46
C ASP A 18 -23.54 29.39 3.47
N PRO A 19 -22.20 29.43 3.37
CA PRO A 19 -21.34 28.67 4.28
C PRO A 19 -21.34 29.21 5.71
N ILE A 20 -21.70 30.50 5.91
CA ILE A 20 -21.73 31.15 7.23
C ILE A 20 -22.97 30.68 8.00
N LYS A 21 -24.14 30.75 7.37
CA LYS A 21 -25.42 30.28 7.95
C LYS A 21 -25.58 28.76 7.89
N LYS A 22 -24.71 28.05 7.15
CA LYS A 22 -24.83 26.62 6.84
C LYS A 22 -26.15 26.25 6.17
N GLU A 23 -26.64 27.13 5.32
CA GLU A 23 -27.88 26.99 4.58
C GLU A 23 -27.62 26.85 3.09
N PHE A 24 -28.50 26.19 2.38
CA PHE A 24 -28.49 26.14 0.92
C PHE A 24 -29.90 26.26 0.36
N THR A 25 -30.01 26.83 -0.83
CA THR A 25 -31.25 26.98 -1.57
C THR A 25 -31.27 26.03 -2.77
N ILE A 26 -32.40 25.41 -3.01
CA ILE A 26 -32.61 24.54 -4.18
C ILE A 26 -33.70 25.14 -5.07
N ASP A 27 -33.73 24.75 -6.33
CA ASP A 27 -34.64 25.23 -7.36
C ASP A 27 -36.09 24.67 -7.24
N HIS A 28 -36.34 23.79 -6.26
CA HIS A 28 -37.63 23.14 -6.05
C HIS A 28 -38.08 23.18 -4.58
N LYS A 29 -39.38 23.27 -4.37
CA LYS A 29 -39.98 23.15 -3.03
C LYS A 29 -40.07 21.66 -2.68
N LEU A 30 -39.31 21.21 -1.70
CA LEU A 30 -39.29 19.83 -1.24
C LEU A 30 -40.00 19.68 0.11
N ASN A 31 -40.86 18.68 0.21
CA ASN A 31 -41.35 18.19 1.50
C ASN A 31 -40.30 17.17 2.03
N ILE A 32 -39.38 17.66 2.83
CA ILE A 32 -38.30 16.84 3.36
C ILE A 32 -38.79 16.19 4.66
N ASP A 33 -38.85 14.87 4.67
CA ASP A 33 -38.92 14.14 5.93
C ASP A 33 -37.55 14.25 6.62
N LYS A 34 -37.49 14.94 7.78
CA LYS A 34 -36.27 15.14 8.58
C LYS A 34 -35.60 13.84 9.01
N LYS A 35 -36.28 12.69 8.89
CA LYS A 35 -35.75 11.35 9.20
C LYS A 35 -34.97 10.73 8.03
N LEU A 36 -35.11 11.24 6.81
CA LEU A 36 -34.42 10.72 5.64
C LEU A 36 -32.99 11.26 5.57
N LYS A 37 -32.05 10.36 5.33
CA LYS A 37 -30.63 10.69 5.13
C LYS A 37 -30.46 11.36 3.76
N MET A 38 -30.35 12.68 3.74
CA MET A 38 -30.05 13.42 2.52
C MET A 38 -28.63 13.15 2.04
N LYS A 39 -28.47 12.96 0.74
CA LYS A 39 -27.18 12.82 0.07
C LYS A 39 -27.03 13.93 -0.94
N TRP A 40 -25.84 14.46 -1.06
CA TRP A 40 -25.51 15.45 -2.07
C TRP A 40 -24.27 15.01 -2.85
N CYS A 41 -24.16 15.42 -4.08
CA CYS A 41 -23.04 15.15 -4.97
C CYS A 41 -22.70 16.40 -5.77
N LEU A 42 -21.52 16.42 -6.36
CA LEU A 42 -21.19 17.42 -7.37
C LEU A 42 -22.12 17.23 -8.57
N ASN A 43 -22.60 18.36 -9.13
CA ASN A 43 -23.37 18.33 -10.37
C ASN A 43 -22.49 17.73 -11.48
N LYS A 44 -22.99 16.66 -12.10
CA LYS A 44 -22.43 16.09 -13.30
C LYS A 44 -23.32 16.49 -14.48
N ASP A 45 -22.80 17.31 -15.34
CA ASP A 45 -23.40 17.58 -16.65
C ASP A 45 -23.08 16.38 -17.57
N ASP A 46 -23.52 15.17 -17.20
CA ASP A 46 -23.30 13.97 -18.02
C ASP A 46 -24.22 14.02 -19.25
N ILE A 47 -23.67 14.06 -20.44
CA ILE A 47 -24.39 13.88 -21.71
C ILE A 47 -24.15 12.46 -22.17
N ASN A 48 -25.22 11.67 -22.28
CA ASN A 48 -25.12 10.31 -22.78
C ASN A 48 -25.01 10.27 -24.31
N HIS A 49 -24.61 9.14 -24.87
CA HIS A 49 -24.40 9.00 -26.31
C HIS A 49 -25.67 9.24 -27.15
N HIS A 50 -26.84 8.85 -26.66
CA HIS A 50 -28.14 9.15 -27.34
C HIS A 50 -28.38 10.66 -27.42
N GLN A 51 -28.13 11.37 -26.33
CA GLN A 51 -28.25 12.85 -26.30
C GLN A 51 -27.24 13.52 -27.23
N ILE A 52 -26.01 12.96 -27.37
CA ILE A 52 -25.03 13.48 -28.32
C ILE A 52 -25.58 13.40 -29.76
N PHE A 53 -26.12 12.24 -30.17
CA PHE A 53 -26.70 12.07 -31.49
C PHE A 53 -27.93 12.97 -31.70
N GLU A 54 -28.83 13.05 -30.72
CA GLU A 54 -30.02 13.87 -30.76
C GLU A 54 -29.67 15.36 -30.86
N TYR A 55 -28.79 15.85 -29.96
CA TYR A 55 -28.42 17.27 -29.91
C TYR A 55 -27.60 17.72 -31.12
N THR A 56 -26.85 16.83 -31.75
CA THR A 56 -26.11 17.15 -32.97
C THR A 56 -27.02 17.62 -34.08
N ASN A 57 -28.25 17.08 -34.16
CA ASN A 57 -29.26 17.37 -35.19
C ASN A 57 -30.26 18.47 -34.81
N GLN A 58 -30.28 18.93 -33.54
CA GLN A 58 -31.28 19.88 -33.03
C GLN A 58 -30.87 21.36 -33.08
N GLY A 59 -29.84 21.73 -33.86
CA GLY A 59 -29.46 23.13 -34.05
C GLY A 59 -28.27 23.59 -33.21
N PRO A 60 -27.88 24.90 -33.34
CA PRO A 60 -26.64 25.40 -32.76
C PRO A 60 -26.62 25.39 -31.23
N ASP A 61 -27.73 25.73 -30.58
CA ASP A 61 -27.81 25.80 -29.12
C ASP A 61 -27.55 24.43 -28.46
N LYS A 62 -28.09 23.37 -29.04
CA LYS A 62 -27.91 22.01 -28.55
C LYS A 62 -26.46 21.51 -28.83
N ARG A 63 -25.91 21.88 -29.99
CA ARG A 63 -24.48 21.61 -30.27
C ARG A 63 -23.54 22.36 -29.31
N ALA A 64 -23.91 23.57 -28.90
CA ALA A 64 -23.16 24.33 -27.89
C ALA A 64 -23.12 23.61 -26.53
N ILE A 65 -24.17 22.90 -26.14
CA ILE A 65 -24.18 22.07 -24.91
C ILE A 65 -23.16 20.93 -25.02
N ILE A 66 -23.08 20.24 -26.17
CA ILE A 66 -22.09 19.19 -26.42
C ILE A 66 -20.67 19.76 -26.36
N ALA A 67 -20.44 20.92 -27.00
CA ALA A 67 -19.14 21.60 -26.98
C ALA A 67 -18.73 21.98 -25.55
N LYS A 68 -19.64 22.56 -24.76
CA LYS A 68 -19.39 22.89 -23.35
C LYS A 68 -19.02 21.66 -22.52
N TYR A 69 -19.72 20.55 -22.71
CA TYR A 69 -19.41 19.28 -22.07
C TYR A 69 -17.99 18.78 -22.42
N CYS A 70 -17.62 18.82 -23.70
CA CYS A 70 -16.31 18.44 -24.19
C CYS A 70 -15.19 19.32 -23.57
N PHE A 71 -15.38 20.65 -23.54
CA PHE A 71 -14.44 21.57 -22.89
C PHE A 71 -14.30 21.29 -21.39
N GLN A 72 -15.41 20.96 -20.71
CA GLN A 72 -15.36 20.62 -19.30
C GLN A 72 -14.58 19.34 -19.04
N ASP A 73 -14.71 18.31 -19.86
CA ASP A 73 -13.94 17.06 -19.75
C ASP A 73 -12.44 17.32 -19.95
N CYS A 74 -12.05 18.15 -20.92
CA CYS A 74 -10.67 18.58 -21.11
C CYS A 74 -10.12 19.36 -19.89
N ASN A 75 -10.90 20.29 -19.35
CA ASN A 75 -10.52 21.09 -18.18
C ASN A 75 -10.39 20.22 -16.92
N LEU A 76 -11.20 19.16 -16.78
CA LEU A 76 -11.09 18.20 -15.67
C LEU A 76 -9.75 17.48 -15.69
N CYS A 77 -9.22 17.11 -16.86
CA CYS A 77 -7.88 16.51 -16.97
C CYS A 77 -6.80 17.46 -16.42
N HIS A 78 -6.83 18.74 -16.81
CA HIS A 78 -5.89 19.74 -16.31
C HIS A 78 -6.05 19.97 -14.80
N THR A 79 -7.30 20.04 -14.31
CA THR A 79 -7.59 20.21 -12.89
C THR A 79 -7.05 19.03 -12.06
N LEU A 80 -7.20 17.81 -12.54
CA LEU A 80 -6.65 16.62 -11.89
C LEU A 80 -5.12 16.62 -11.90
N MET A 81 -4.49 16.99 -13.02
CA MET A 81 -3.02 17.11 -13.10
C MET A 81 -2.48 18.12 -12.10
N LYS A 82 -3.12 19.28 -11.97
CA LYS A 82 -2.76 20.31 -10.98
C LYS A 82 -3.00 19.83 -9.55
N LYS A 83 -4.18 19.27 -9.27
CA LYS A 83 -4.58 18.83 -7.91
C LYS A 83 -3.66 17.73 -7.35
N TYR A 84 -3.21 16.81 -8.19
CA TYR A 84 -2.28 15.74 -7.80
C TYR A 84 -0.82 16.12 -8.00
N ASP A 85 -0.57 17.29 -8.54
CA ASP A 85 0.77 17.79 -8.87
C ASP A 85 1.61 16.72 -9.61
N ILE A 86 1.04 16.26 -10.72
CA ILE A 86 1.60 15.14 -11.48
C ILE A 86 2.93 15.54 -12.11
N LEU A 87 3.04 16.77 -12.62
CA LEU A 87 4.24 17.22 -13.33
C LEU A 87 5.47 17.24 -12.41
N THR A 88 5.35 17.82 -11.21
CA THR A 88 6.45 17.82 -10.22
C THR A 88 6.89 16.39 -9.88
N GLY A 89 5.93 15.49 -9.64
CA GLY A 89 6.24 14.08 -9.36
C GLY A 89 6.94 13.36 -10.52
N VAL A 90 6.52 13.64 -11.77
CA VAL A 90 7.15 13.08 -12.98
C VAL A 90 8.55 13.66 -13.18
N THR A 91 8.73 14.96 -12.99
CA THR A 91 10.03 15.65 -13.11
C THR A 91 11.03 15.13 -12.09
N GLU A 92 10.66 15.03 -10.83
CA GLU A 92 11.53 14.53 -9.77
C GLU A 92 11.95 13.06 -10.02
N LEU A 93 11.03 12.21 -10.46
CA LEU A 93 11.36 10.80 -10.77
C LEU A 93 12.23 10.70 -12.04
N ALA A 94 11.96 11.51 -13.07
CA ALA A 94 12.76 11.57 -14.29
C ALA A 94 14.20 12.02 -14.00
N SER A 95 14.36 13.04 -13.16
CA SER A 95 15.65 13.57 -12.72
C SER A 95 16.48 12.52 -11.97
N ILE A 96 15.88 11.85 -10.96
CA ILE A 96 16.56 10.80 -10.19
C ILE A 96 17.00 9.65 -11.08
N CYS A 97 16.13 9.19 -11.99
CA CYS A 97 16.41 8.05 -12.86
C CYS A 97 17.22 8.44 -14.13
N SER A 98 17.47 9.73 -14.37
CA SER A 98 18.15 10.27 -15.57
C SER A 98 17.51 9.77 -16.88
N ILE A 99 16.18 9.94 -17.00
CA ILE A 99 15.36 9.52 -18.14
C ILE A 99 14.47 10.68 -18.64
N PRO A 100 14.02 10.66 -19.89
CA PRO A 100 12.99 11.56 -20.36
C PRO A 100 11.69 11.45 -19.55
N MET A 101 11.01 12.57 -19.31
CA MET A 101 9.73 12.60 -18.57
C MET A 101 8.68 11.67 -19.18
N SER A 102 8.64 11.54 -20.50
CA SER A 102 7.75 10.61 -21.20
C SER A 102 7.94 9.14 -20.79
N PHE A 103 9.16 8.73 -20.45
CA PHE A 103 9.45 7.38 -19.98
C PHE A 103 8.87 7.09 -18.59
N VAL A 104 8.73 8.11 -17.75
CA VAL A 104 8.06 7.95 -16.45
C VAL A 104 6.61 7.52 -16.63
N ILE A 105 5.93 8.02 -17.66
CA ILE A 105 4.52 7.74 -17.97
C ILE A 105 4.37 6.48 -18.83
N MET A 106 5.16 6.39 -19.92
CA MET A 106 4.98 5.40 -20.98
C MET A 106 5.73 4.09 -20.76
N ARG A 107 6.69 4.03 -19.86
CA ARG A 107 7.55 2.85 -19.63
C ARG A 107 7.42 2.31 -18.22
N GLY A 108 7.63 1.00 -18.08
CA GLY A 108 7.65 0.31 -16.78
C GLY A 108 8.84 0.69 -15.89
N GLN A 109 8.88 0.17 -14.67
CA GLN A 109 9.96 0.46 -13.70
C GLN A 109 11.33 -0.06 -14.16
N GLY A 110 11.37 -1.15 -14.96
CA GLY A 110 12.63 -1.75 -15.41
C GLY A 110 13.54 -0.77 -16.14
N ILE A 111 13.01 0.00 -17.09
CA ILE A 111 13.82 0.97 -17.86
C ILE A 111 14.32 2.14 -17.01
N LYS A 112 13.53 2.56 -16.01
CA LYS A 112 13.88 3.62 -15.08
C LYS A 112 15.06 3.22 -14.21
N LEU A 113 15.00 2.01 -13.66
CA LEU A 113 16.07 1.48 -12.81
C LEU A 113 17.30 1.08 -13.63
N LEU A 114 17.12 0.61 -14.86
CA LEU A 114 18.25 0.35 -15.75
C LEU A 114 19.05 1.61 -15.99
N SER A 115 18.41 2.72 -16.37
CA SER A 115 19.09 4.00 -16.56
C SER A 115 19.77 4.50 -15.28
N PHE A 116 19.05 4.43 -14.16
CA PHE A 116 19.59 4.84 -12.86
C PHE A 116 20.84 4.04 -12.47
N ILE A 117 20.81 2.70 -12.54
CA ILE A 117 21.96 1.85 -12.19
C ILE A 117 23.10 2.03 -13.19
N SER A 118 22.80 2.16 -14.49
CA SER A 118 23.84 2.42 -15.51
C SER A 118 24.59 3.74 -15.25
N LYS A 119 23.86 4.78 -14.82
CA LYS A 119 24.49 6.05 -14.39
C LYS A 119 25.39 5.84 -13.19
N GLN A 120 24.91 5.14 -12.14
CA GLN A 120 25.68 4.87 -10.93
C GLN A 120 26.94 4.03 -11.23
N CYS A 121 26.82 2.99 -12.05
CA CYS A 121 27.98 2.19 -12.47
C CYS A 121 29.03 3.05 -13.19
N ARG A 122 28.60 3.94 -14.08
CA ARG A 122 29.51 4.87 -14.77
C ARG A 122 30.20 5.82 -13.81
N GLU A 123 29.46 6.39 -12.84
CA GLU A 123 30.03 7.27 -11.80
C GLU A 123 31.03 6.55 -10.90
N MET A 124 30.81 5.26 -10.64
CA MET A 124 31.71 4.38 -9.89
C MET A 124 32.84 3.76 -10.74
N ASN A 125 32.94 4.12 -12.03
CA ASN A 125 33.87 3.54 -12.99
C ASN A 125 33.84 2.00 -13.04
N THR A 126 32.62 1.44 -13.07
CA THR A 126 32.39 -0.02 -13.09
C THR A 126 31.38 -0.39 -14.18
N LEU A 127 31.32 -1.67 -14.52
CA LEU A 127 30.43 -2.21 -15.54
C LEU A 127 29.15 -2.80 -14.91
N MET A 128 28.08 -2.78 -15.68
CA MET A 128 26.89 -3.56 -15.34
C MET A 128 27.15 -5.05 -15.53
N PRO A 129 26.57 -5.94 -14.68
CA PRO A 129 26.74 -7.37 -14.84
C PRO A 129 26.10 -7.84 -16.15
N ALA A 130 26.81 -8.69 -16.90
CA ALA A 130 26.24 -9.45 -17.99
C ALA A 130 25.45 -10.63 -17.39
N VAL A 131 24.13 -10.55 -17.45
CA VAL A 131 23.24 -11.56 -16.86
C VAL A 131 22.67 -12.46 -17.96
N GLU A 132 22.95 -13.77 -17.88
CA GLU A 132 22.32 -14.75 -18.74
C GLU A 132 20.84 -14.90 -18.39
N LYS A 133 19.98 -14.82 -19.41
CA LYS A 133 18.54 -14.99 -19.22
C LYS A 133 18.23 -16.46 -18.90
N SER A 134 17.93 -16.75 -17.66
CA SER A 134 17.50 -18.08 -17.24
C SER A 134 16.17 -18.47 -17.89
N MET A 135 16.16 -19.59 -18.57
CA MET A 135 14.93 -20.22 -19.14
C MET A 135 14.11 -20.97 -18.07
N SER A 136 14.59 -21.08 -16.82
CA SER A 136 13.90 -21.82 -15.78
C SER A 136 12.59 -21.14 -15.36
N ASN A 137 11.52 -21.92 -15.23
CA ASN A 137 10.22 -21.43 -14.72
C ASN A 137 10.12 -21.49 -13.19
N GLU A 138 11.23 -21.71 -12.51
CA GLU A 138 11.28 -21.75 -11.06
C GLU A 138 11.11 -20.35 -10.45
N GLY A 139 10.18 -20.23 -9.53
CA GLY A 139 10.01 -19.04 -8.70
C GLY A 139 10.91 -19.08 -7.46
N TYR A 140 10.87 -18.02 -6.68
CA TYR A 140 11.42 -17.98 -5.32
C TYR A 140 10.34 -17.55 -4.34
N GLU A 141 10.57 -17.81 -3.05
CA GLU A 141 9.64 -17.43 -2.01
C GLU A 141 9.75 -15.94 -1.69
N GLY A 142 8.62 -15.24 -1.79
CA GLY A 142 8.53 -13.82 -1.48
C GLY A 142 8.44 -13.53 0.02
N ALA A 143 7.79 -12.42 0.36
CA ALA A 143 7.51 -12.04 1.73
C ALA A 143 6.69 -13.09 2.48
N ILE A 144 6.89 -13.17 3.78
CA ILE A 144 6.02 -13.93 4.66
C ILE A 144 4.86 -13.05 5.15
N VAL A 145 3.67 -13.64 5.19
CA VAL A 145 2.51 -13.08 5.89
C VAL A 145 2.13 -14.09 6.95
N LEU A 146 2.38 -13.75 8.20
CA LEU A 146 2.11 -14.62 9.33
C LEU A 146 0.60 -14.82 9.52
N ASP A 147 0.21 -15.91 10.18
CA ASP A 147 -1.21 -16.21 10.40
C ASP A 147 -1.81 -15.21 11.41
N PRO A 148 -2.94 -14.57 11.06
CA PRO A 148 -3.56 -13.56 11.90
C PRO A 148 -4.35 -14.24 13.03
N LYS A 149 -4.28 -13.68 14.23
CA LYS A 149 -5.26 -13.95 15.28
C LYS A 149 -6.50 -13.11 14.98
N THR A 150 -7.42 -13.66 14.19
CA THR A 150 -8.63 -12.97 13.74
C THR A 150 -9.55 -12.65 14.91
N GLY A 151 -10.19 -11.48 14.89
CA GLY A 151 -11.09 -11.07 15.98
C GLY A 151 -11.42 -9.59 15.93
N PHE A 152 -12.29 -9.20 16.87
CA PHE A 152 -12.64 -7.82 17.13
C PHE A 152 -12.03 -7.38 18.47
N TYR A 153 -11.04 -6.52 18.41
CA TYR A 153 -10.34 -5.93 19.56
C TYR A 153 -10.96 -4.55 19.83
N SER A 154 -11.95 -4.50 20.72
CA SER A 154 -12.75 -3.30 20.95
C SER A 154 -12.01 -2.26 21.79
N ASP A 155 -11.50 -2.67 22.94
CA ASP A 155 -10.86 -1.84 23.97
C ASP A 155 -9.42 -2.25 24.28
N ASP A 156 -8.94 -3.29 23.59
CA ASP A 156 -7.57 -3.75 23.64
C ASP A 156 -6.78 -3.12 22.48
N PRO A 157 -5.91 -2.16 22.72
CA PRO A 157 -5.14 -1.50 21.67
C PRO A 157 -4.16 -2.46 21.00
N VAL A 158 -4.09 -2.40 19.67
CA VAL A 158 -3.16 -3.20 18.86
C VAL A 158 -2.14 -2.27 18.21
N ALA A 159 -0.91 -2.30 18.69
CA ALA A 159 0.19 -1.53 18.13
C ALA A 159 0.80 -2.20 16.90
N CYS A 160 1.32 -1.40 16.00
CA CYS A 160 2.06 -1.82 14.81
C CYS A 160 3.46 -1.20 14.85
N VAL A 161 4.46 -2.05 14.80
CA VAL A 161 5.86 -1.68 14.55
C VAL A 161 6.24 -2.11 13.13
N ASP A 162 7.06 -1.32 12.44
CA ASP A 162 7.36 -1.50 11.02
C ASP A 162 8.86 -1.31 10.74
N TYR A 163 9.42 -2.20 9.91
CA TYR A 163 10.81 -2.05 9.48
C TYR A 163 10.96 -0.93 8.46
N SER A 164 11.78 0.05 8.77
CA SER A 164 12.09 1.15 7.86
C SER A 164 12.82 0.64 6.61
N SER A 165 12.14 0.62 5.45
CA SER A 165 12.71 0.16 4.17
C SER A 165 13.35 -1.24 4.22
N LEU A 166 12.61 -2.26 4.68
CA LEU A 166 13.13 -3.62 4.98
C LEU A 166 14.04 -4.18 3.90
N TYR A 167 13.61 -4.32 2.65
CA TYR A 167 14.41 -4.97 1.61
C TYR A 167 15.67 -4.20 1.21
N PRO A 168 15.63 -2.88 1.00
CA PRO A 168 16.84 -2.08 0.86
C PRO A 168 17.83 -2.30 2.04
N SER A 169 17.31 -2.28 3.26
CA SER A 169 18.11 -2.49 4.46
C SER A 169 18.72 -3.91 4.53
N CYS A 170 17.98 -4.95 4.11
CA CYS A 170 18.53 -6.32 3.99
C CYS A 170 19.67 -6.40 2.98
N MET A 171 19.54 -5.76 1.82
CA MET A 171 20.60 -5.74 0.82
C MET A 171 21.85 -5.02 1.34
N ILE A 172 21.68 -3.93 2.08
CA ILE A 172 22.78 -3.16 2.68
C ILE A 172 23.46 -3.92 3.81
N SER A 173 22.69 -4.46 4.76
CA SER A 173 23.25 -5.12 5.95
C SER A 173 24.04 -6.36 5.63
N GLU A 174 23.55 -7.19 4.70
CA GLU A 174 24.18 -8.44 4.30
C GLU A 174 25.04 -8.31 3.03
N ASN A 175 25.19 -7.08 2.50
CA ASN A 175 25.94 -6.77 1.28
C ASN A 175 25.50 -7.60 0.07
N ILE A 176 24.17 -7.73 -0.13
CA ILE A 176 23.58 -8.57 -1.18
C ILE A 176 23.62 -7.84 -2.52
N SER A 177 24.49 -8.29 -3.44
CA SER A 177 24.68 -7.70 -4.77
C SER A 177 25.29 -8.72 -5.73
N HIS A 178 25.31 -8.41 -7.03
CA HIS A 178 25.92 -9.23 -8.06
C HIS A 178 27.43 -9.37 -7.85
N ASP A 179 28.07 -8.27 -7.52
CA ASP A 179 29.53 -8.15 -7.34
C ASP A 179 30.04 -8.64 -5.97
N SER A 180 29.16 -8.91 -5.02
CA SER A 180 29.49 -9.52 -3.74
C SER A 180 29.14 -11.02 -3.64
N LYS A 181 28.37 -11.56 -4.60
CA LYS A 181 27.99 -12.97 -4.61
C LYS A 181 29.17 -13.85 -5.01
N VAL A 182 29.62 -14.68 -4.09
CA VAL A 182 30.78 -15.58 -4.29
C VAL A 182 30.38 -16.88 -4.93
N TRP A 183 29.39 -17.57 -4.33
CA TRP A 183 28.84 -18.82 -4.84
C TRP A 183 27.40 -19.07 -4.36
N SER A 184 26.74 -20.03 -5.00
CA SER A 184 25.50 -20.61 -4.48
C SER A 184 25.53 -22.13 -4.61
N LYS A 185 25.00 -22.83 -3.59
CA LYS A 185 24.94 -24.30 -3.49
C LYS A 185 23.50 -24.71 -3.19
N GLU A 186 22.96 -25.64 -3.97
CA GLU A 186 21.61 -26.17 -3.79
C GLU A 186 21.69 -27.55 -3.12
N TYR A 187 20.84 -27.78 -2.12
CA TYR A 187 20.75 -29.01 -1.34
C TYR A 187 19.34 -29.59 -1.45
N ASP A 188 19.24 -30.90 -1.40
CA ASP A 188 17.97 -31.63 -1.32
C ASP A 188 17.37 -31.59 0.11
N LEU A 189 16.27 -32.29 0.32
CA LEU A 189 15.61 -32.38 1.62
C LEU A 189 16.42 -33.13 2.67
N THR A 190 17.38 -33.97 2.24
CA THR A 190 18.27 -34.76 3.13
C THR A 190 19.54 -33.98 3.51
N GLY A 191 19.74 -32.81 2.93
CA GLY A 191 20.94 -31.98 3.16
C GLY A 191 22.14 -32.37 2.29
N LYS A 192 21.98 -33.25 1.29
CA LYS A 192 23.03 -33.55 0.29
C LYS A 192 22.95 -32.55 -0.84
N LEU A 193 24.07 -32.31 -1.52
CA LEU A 193 24.12 -31.47 -2.72
C LEU A 193 23.18 -32.01 -3.78
N ALA A 194 22.26 -31.17 -4.23
CA ALA A 194 21.34 -31.51 -5.32
C ALA A 194 22.11 -31.64 -6.63
N LEU A 195 21.71 -32.63 -7.44
CA LEU A 195 22.31 -32.88 -8.74
C LEU A 195 21.43 -32.27 -9.86
N ASP A 196 22.06 -31.87 -10.94
CA ASP A 196 21.37 -31.49 -12.17
C ASP A 196 20.91 -32.74 -12.97
N LYS A 197 20.30 -32.50 -14.14
CA LYS A 197 19.85 -33.58 -15.05
C LYS A 197 20.98 -34.48 -15.57
N ASN A 198 22.23 -34.01 -15.49
CA ASN A 198 23.43 -34.68 -15.95
C ASN A 198 24.22 -35.30 -14.80
N GLY A 199 23.66 -35.33 -13.58
CA GLY A 199 24.33 -35.87 -12.40
C GLY A 199 25.42 -34.97 -11.79
N LYS A 200 25.54 -33.71 -12.25
CA LYS A 200 26.52 -32.78 -11.69
C LYS A 200 25.93 -32.03 -10.50
N PRO A 201 26.73 -31.76 -9.44
CA PRO A 201 26.28 -30.95 -8.31
C PRO A 201 25.86 -29.55 -8.75
N LYS A 202 24.71 -29.10 -8.26
CA LYS A 202 24.19 -27.73 -8.49
C LYS A 202 24.95 -26.71 -7.63
N VAL A 203 26.14 -26.39 -8.08
CA VAL A 203 27.04 -25.44 -7.43
C VAL A 203 27.48 -24.41 -8.47
N PHE A 204 27.21 -23.14 -8.19
CA PHE A 204 27.46 -22.01 -9.09
C PHE A 204 28.41 -21.00 -8.44
N GLY A 205 29.34 -20.46 -9.20
CA GLY A 205 30.37 -19.49 -8.80
C GLY A 205 31.61 -19.61 -9.66
N LEU A 206 32.41 -18.57 -9.75
CA LEU A 206 33.63 -18.55 -10.51
C LEU A 206 34.69 -19.43 -9.81
N ARG A 207 35.27 -20.37 -10.57
CA ARG A 207 36.33 -21.28 -10.08
C ARG A 207 37.64 -21.07 -10.83
N ASP A 208 38.72 -21.27 -10.13
CA ASP A 208 40.05 -21.34 -10.70
C ASP A 208 40.33 -22.72 -11.37
N ALA A 209 41.52 -22.87 -11.93
CA ALA A 209 41.97 -24.12 -12.56
C ALA A 209 42.05 -25.30 -11.58
N SER A 210 42.18 -25.04 -10.28
CA SER A 210 42.23 -26.05 -9.22
C SER A 210 40.83 -26.41 -8.69
N GLY A 211 39.77 -25.75 -9.19
CA GLY A 211 38.39 -25.99 -8.80
C GLY A 211 37.94 -25.22 -7.54
N HIS A 212 38.78 -24.37 -6.97
CA HIS A 212 38.41 -23.52 -5.85
C HIS A 212 37.64 -22.27 -6.31
N PHE A 213 36.79 -21.73 -5.43
CA PHE A 213 36.08 -20.46 -5.74
C PHE A 213 37.05 -19.30 -5.64
N VAL A 214 37.23 -18.56 -6.74
CA VAL A 214 38.19 -17.44 -6.87
C VAL A 214 38.03 -16.37 -5.78
N TYR A 215 36.81 -16.08 -5.38
CA TYR A 215 36.49 -15.02 -4.42
C TYR A 215 36.10 -15.54 -3.04
N ASP A 216 36.35 -16.82 -2.73
CA ASP A 216 36.10 -17.40 -1.41
C ASP A 216 37.37 -17.42 -0.58
N ASN A 217 37.22 -17.24 0.73
CA ASN A 217 38.32 -17.28 1.71
C ASN A 217 39.49 -16.32 1.44
N LEU A 218 39.18 -15.15 0.81
CA LEU A 218 40.21 -14.12 0.61
C LEU A 218 40.63 -13.51 1.95
N PRO A 219 41.93 -13.17 2.13
CA PRO A 219 42.38 -12.42 3.29
C PRO A 219 41.57 -11.14 3.48
N GLU A 220 41.31 -10.75 4.73
CA GLU A 220 40.58 -9.53 5.12
C GLU A 220 39.07 -9.49 4.78
N TYR A 221 38.58 -10.42 3.96
CA TYR A 221 37.13 -10.52 3.66
C TYR A 221 36.43 -11.37 4.70
N LYS A 222 35.23 -10.90 5.10
CA LYS A 222 34.26 -11.71 5.84
C LYS A 222 33.16 -12.19 4.89
N TYR A 223 32.43 -13.23 5.29
CA TYR A 223 31.39 -13.82 4.45
C TYR A 223 30.11 -14.01 5.23
N VAL A 224 28.99 -13.82 4.53
CA VAL A 224 27.64 -14.07 5.05
C VAL A 224 26.96 -15.11 4.17
N ASP A 225 26.49 -16.18 4.79
CA ASP A 225 25.75 -17.24 4.12
C ASP A 225 24.25 -17.06 4.35
N VAL A 226 23.51 -16.85 3.28
CA VAL A 226 22.06 -16.71 3.33
C VAL A 226 21.40 -17.98 2.81
N LYS A 227 20.63 -18.65 3.70
CA LYS A 227 19.88 -19.87 3.39
C LYS A 227 18.43 -19.53 3.07
N TYR A 228 17.89 -20.14 2.00
CA TYR A 228 16.48 -20.08 1.66
C TYR A 228 15.96 -21.39 1.09
N ASP A 229 14.66 -21.67 1.30
CA ASP A 229 14.02 -22.90 0.82
C ASP A 229 13.74 -22.84 -0.69
N THR A 230 13.90 -23.99 -1.36
CA THR A 230 13.57 -24.18 -2.76
C THR A 230 12.26 -24.96 -2.91
N PHE A 231 11.48 -24.63 -3.94
CA PHE A 231 10.16 -25.21 -4.17
C PHE A 231 9.92 -25.54 -5.63
N ALA A 232 9.30 -26.69 -5.88
CA ALA A 232 8.68 -27.02 -7.16
C ALA A 232 7.20 -26.61 -7.16
N TYR A 233 6.76 -26.04 -8.27
CA TYR A 233 5.37 -25.67 -8.50
C TYR A 233 4.73 -26.66 -9.46
N ILE A 234 4.16 -27.72 -8.93
CA ILE A 234 3.63 -28.85 -9.71
C ILE A 234 2.13 -28.67 -9.89
N ARG A 235 1.67 -28.81 -11.13
CA ARG A 235 0.25 -28.89 -11.47
C ARG A 235 -0.11 -30.34 -11.76
N PRO A 236 -0.79 -31.05 -10.85
CA PRO A 236 -1.07 -32.49 -11.00
C PRO A 236 -1.95 -32.81 -12.21
N ARG A 237 -2.87 -31.89 -12.58
CA ARG A 237 -3.75 -31.97 -13.75
C ARG A 237 -3.92 -30.57 -14.36
N PRO A 238 -4.23 -30.43 -15.66
CA PRO A 238 -4.39 -29.13 -16.33
C PRO A 238 -5.40 -28.19 -15.65
N THR A 239 -6.43 -28.75 -15.01
CA THR A 239 -7.50 -28.04 -14.30
C THR A 239 -7.25 -27.86 -12.81
N ALA A 240 -6.28 -28.58 -12.24
CA ALA A 240 -5.99 -28.54 -10.82
C ALA A 240 -5.22 -27.27 -10.41
N ALA A 241 -5.34 -26.89 -9.15
CA ALA A 241 -4.50 -25.84 -8.57
C ALA A 241 -3.03 -26.27 -8.55
N VAL A 242 -2.12 -25.32 -8.71
CA VAL A 242 -0.69 -25.55 -8.58
C VAL A 242 -0.36 -25.86 -7.11
N LYS A 243 0.30 -26.98 -6.85
CA LYS A 243 0.81 -27.34 -5.53
C LYS A 243 2.26 -26.86 -5.41
N LYS A 244 2.56 -26.18 -4.31
CA LYS A 244 3.89 -25.77 -3.91
C LYS A 244 4.49 -26.87 -3.02
N ILE A 245 5.56 -27.52 -3.49
CA ILE A 245 6.24 -28.63 -2.78
C ILE A 245 7.67 -28.18 -2.52
N LYS A 246 8.11 -28.28 -1.26
CA LYS A 246 9.49 -28.01 -0.90
C LYS A 246 10.38 -29.10 -1.50
N THR A 247 11.44 -28.70 -2.17
CA THR A 247 12.41 -29.60 -2.84
C THR A 247 13.74 -29.66 -2.11
N GLY A 248 14.04 -28.68 -1.26
CA GLY A 248 15.28 -28.58 -0.53
C GLY A 248 15.53 -27.16 -0.08
N PHE A 249 16.79 -26.75 -0.08
CA PHE A 249 17.20 -25.39 0.23
C PHE A 249 18.45 -25.00 -0.59
N LYS A 250 18.68 -23.70 -0.68
CA LYS A 250 19.87 -23.12 -1.33
C LYS A 250 20.60 -22.21 -0.34
N ILE A 251 21.93 -22.22 -0.40
CA ILE A 251 22.78 -21.30 0.35
C ILE A 251 23.52 -20.43 -0.66
N CYS A 252 23.47 -19.12 -0.44
CA CYS A 252 24.23 -18.13 -1.21
C CYS A 252 25.21 -17.42 -0.29
N ARG A 253 26.48 -17.36 -0.70
CA ARG A 253 27.55 -16.68 0.04
C ARG A 253 27.79 -15.30 -0.55
N PHE A 254 27.79 -14.28 0.31
CA PHE A 254 28.09 -12.89 -0.03
C PHE A 254 29.34 -12.40 0.73
N ALA A 255 30.28 -11.81 -0.02
CA ALA A 255 31.47 -11.22 0.55
C ALA A 255 31.15 -9.89 1.24
N GLN A 256 31.69 -9.72 2.43
CA GLN A 256 31.71 -8.43 3.15
C GLN A 256 33.08 -7.80 2.90
N PHE A 257 33.11 -6.68 2.21
CA PHE A 257 34.36 -6.05 1.79
C PHE A 257 35.09 -5.44 2.97
N PRO A 258 36.43 -5.40 2.92
CA PRO A 258 37.23 -4.74 3.95
C PRO A 258 36.85 -3.26 4.11
N ASP A 259 37.27 -2.66 5.25
CA ASP A 259 37.03 -1.23 5.56
C ASP A 259 35.57 -0.78 5.53
N GLY A 260 34.64 -1.72 5.66
CA GLY A 260 33.20 -1.41 5.60
C GLY A 260 32.67 -1.00 4.23
N LYS A 261 33.48 -1.14 3.17
CA LYS A 261 33.02 -0.89 1.79
C LYS A 261 31.85 -1.78 1.43
N LYS A 262 30.96 -1.27 0.61
CA LYS A 262 29.78 -1.99 0.14
C LYS A 262 29.87 -2.26 -1.37
N ALA A 263 29.24 -3.34 -1.78
CA ALA A 263 29.00 -3.66 -3.18
C ALA A 263 28.09 -2.62 -3.85
N ILE A 264 27.99 -2.63 -5.17
CA ILE A 264 27.32 -1.59 -5.97
C ILE A 264 25.88 -1.36 -5.52
N MET A 265 25.04 -2.42 -5.48
CA MET A 265 23.62 -2.28 -5.11
C MET A 265 23.43 -1.77 -3.67
N PRO A 266 24.10 -2.32 -2.65
CA PRO A 266 24.10 -1.78 -1.29
C PRO A 266 24.56 -0.33 -1.19
N SER A 267 25.63 0.06 -1.90
CA SER A 267 26.14 1.44 -1.91
C SER A 267 25.10 2.42 -2.44
N VAL A 268 24.52 2.13 -3.62
CA VAL A 268 23.48 2.93 -4.23
C VAL A 268 22.23 3.04 -3.34
N LEU A 269 21.84 1.94 -2.69
CA LEU A 269 20.70 1.95 -1.77
C LEU A 269 20.99 2.77 -0.51
N SER A 270 22.21 2.68 0.04
CA SER A 270 22.63 3.48 1.20
C SER A 270 22.55 4.98 0.89
N GLU A 271 23.07 5.38 -0.27
CA GLU A 271 23.03 6.77 -0.72
C GLU A 271 21.59 7.27 -0.92
N LEU A 272 20.73 6.47 -1.57
CA LEU A 272 19.32 6.81 -1.76
C LEU A 272 18.59 6.99 -0.43
N LEU A 273 18.80 6.09 0.55
CA LEU A 273 18.17 6.18 1.87
C LEU A 273 18.68 7.38 2.66
N ALA A 274 19.98 7.64 2.65
CA ALA A 274 20.60 8.80 3.29
C ALA A 274 20.06 10.11 2.66
N SER A 275 20.07 10.20 1.33
CA SER A 275 19.56 11.36 0.57
C SER A 275 18.05 11.58 0.80
N ARG A 276 17.28 10.49 0.94
CA ARG A 276 15.85 10.58 1.31
C ARG A 276 15.68 11.14 2.73
N LYS A 277 16.46 10.65 3.71
CA LYS A 277 16.43 11.12 5.11
C LYS A 277 16.78 12.61 5.18
N ALA A 278 17.82 13.03 4.45
CA ALA A 278 18.21 14.44 4.34
C ALA A 278 17.09 15.32 3.74
N THR A 279 16.46 14.87 2.63
CA THR A 279 15.35 15.59 2.01
C THR A 279 14.15 15.74 2.96
N ARG A 280 13.80 14.69 3.72
CA ARG A 280 12.73 14.74 4.73
C ARG A 280 13.05 15.66 5.90
N LYS A 281 14.33 15.71 6.31
CA LYS A 281 14.80 16.63 7.34
C LYS A 281 14.70 18.06 6.84
N LEU A 282 15.19 18.35 5.65
CA LEU A 282 15.14 19.67 5.01
C LEU A 282 13.70 20.20 4.89
N ALA A 283 12.75 19.35 4.49
CA ALA A 283 11.33 19.75 4.38
C ALA A 283 10.69 20.17 5.71
N LYS A 284 11.29 19.85 6.86
CA LYS A 284 10.82 20.20 8.20
C LYS A 284 11.51 21.43 8.78
N HIS A 285 12.45 22.06 8.04
CA HIS A 285 13.16 23.22 8.53
C HIS A 285 12.24 24.40 8.78
N LYS A 286 12.51 25.13 9.84
CA LYS A 286 11.82 26.34 10.25
C LYS A 286 12.80 27.51 10.22
N ILE A 287 12.25 28.72 10.12
CA ILE A 287 12.93 29.97 10.40
C ILE A 287 12.40 30.43 11.76
N VAL A 288 13.28 30.69 12.68
CA VAL A 288 12.96 31.23 14.00
C VAL A 288 13.58 32.61 14.08
N THR A 289 12.73 33.65 14.18
CA THR A 289 13.14 35.03 14.35
C THR A 289 13.08 35.39 15.81
N THR A 290 14.15 35.95 16.34
CA THR A 290 14.24 36.43 17.73
C THR A 290 13.87 37.89 17.81
N LYS A 291 13.49 38.37 19.02
CA LYS A 291 13.11 39.77 19.28
C LYS A 291 14.22 40.81 18.98
N ASP A 292 15.47 40.37 18.95
CA ASP A 292 16.62 41.17 18.51
C ASP A 292 16.84 41.17 17.00
N GLY A 293 15.92 40.57 16.22
CA GLY A 293 15.91 40.56 14.78
C GLY A 293 16.84 39.51 14.15
N LYS A 294 17.44 38.60 14.90
CA LYS A 294 18.26 37.51 14.33
C LYS A 294 17.40 36.36 13.85
N GLU A 295 17.79 35.80 12.72
CA GLU A 295 17.11 34.65 12.12
C GLU A 295 17.99 33.39 12.23
N TYR A 296 17.36 32.30 12.68
CA TYR A 296 17.99 30.98 12.75
C TYR A 296 17.20 29.99 11.91
N MET A 297 17.86 29.33 10.96
CA MET A 297 17.24 28.37 10.05
C MET A 297 17.69 26.95 10.36
N GLY A 298 16.75 26.04 10.58
CA GLY A 298 17.09 24.64 10.85
C GLY A 298 15.93 23.77 11.30
N LEU A 299 16.26 22.59 11.80
CA LEU A 299 15.29 21.69 12.40
C LEU A 299 14.98 22.16 13.83
N LEU A 300 13.73 22.55 14.05
CA LEU A 300 13.27 23.06 15.32
C LEU A 300 12.76 21.94 16.24
N THR A 301 13.28 21.88 17.46
CA THR A 301 12.74 21.10 18.57
C THR A 301 12.28 22.08 19.66
N LYS A 302 11.01 22.00 20.04
CA LYS A 302 10.45 22.83 21.12
C LYS A 302 10.52 22.08 22.43
N THR A 303 11.06 22.72 23.44
CA THR A 303 11.02 22.26 24.83
C THR A 303 10.17 23.24 25.68
N ASP A 304 9.88 22.90 26.91
CA ASP A 304 9.09 23.75 27.81
C ASP A 304 9.78 25.09 28.10
N THR A 305 11.11 25.14 28.02
CA THR A 305 11.90 26.32 28.38
C THR A 305 12.51 27.04 27.19
N HIS A 306 12.86 26.32 26.12
CA HIS A 306 13.58 26.90 25.00
C HIS A 306 13.26 26.20 23.64
N HIS A 307 13.63 26.87 22.56
CA HIS A 307 13.65 26.35 21.22
C HIS A 307 15.06 25.92 20.85
N GLU A 308 15.25 24.66 20.48
CA GLU A 308 16.53 24.16 19.94
C GLU A 308 16.46 24.09 18.41
N ILE A 309 17.40 24.77 17.74
CA ILE A 309 17.48 24.81 16.29
C ILE A 309 18.78 24.15 15.84
N LEU A 310 18.66 22.99 15.20
CA LEU A 310 19.77 22.28 14.59
C LEU A 310 19.93 22.74 13.14
N GLN A 311 21.00 23.47 12.85
CA GLN A 311 21.34 23.96 11.50
C GLN A 311 21.93 22.86 10.60
N ASP A 312 22.12 23.16 9.32
CA ASP A 312 22.67 22.21 8.31
C ASP A 312 24.15 21.87 8.58
N ASP A 313 24.92 22.79 9.17
CA ASP A 313 26.31 22.62 9.61
C ASP A 313 26.47 21.83 10.92
N LYS A 314 25.36 21.32 11.46
CA LYS A 314 25.25 20.62 12.76
C LYS A 314 25.41 21.53 13.99
N THR A 315 25.47 22.84 13.85
CA THR A 315 25.43 23.76 14.97
C THR A 315 24.05 23.77 15.60
N THR A 316 23.98 23.75 16.93
CA THR A 316 22.72 23.82 17.68
C THR A 316 22.63 25.13 18.42
N HIS A 317 21.58 25.91 18.14
CA HIS A 317 21.25 27.14 18.85
C HIS A 317 20.09 26.89 19.82
N LYS A 318 20.26 27.35 21.06
CA LYS A 318 19.22 27.32 22.10
C LYS A 318 18.71 28.73 22.35
N ILE A 319 17.43 28.97 22.09
CA ILE A 319 16.78 30.28 22.23
C ILE A 319 15.68 30.12 23.28
N GLN A 320 15.67 30.99 24.30
CA GLN A 320 14.62 30.97 25.31
C GLN A 320 13.26 31.24 24.65
N ASN A 321 12.19 30.59 25.16
CA ASN A 321 10.85 30.76 24.58
C ASN A 321 10.38 32.21 24.58
N ASN A 322 10.81 33.01 25.57
CA ASN A 322 10.47 34.42 25.69
C ASN A 322 11.19 35.32 24.67
N ASP A 323 12.29 34.87 24.08
CA ASP A 323 13.10 35.63 23.11
C ASP A 323 12.69 35.36 21.66
N VAL A 324 11.79 34.40 21.45
CA VAL A 324 11.26 34.07 20.12
C VAL A 324 10.14 35.04 19.75
N GLU A 325 10.28 35.73 18.62
CA GLU A 325 9.27 36.61 18.05
C GLU A 325 8.35 35.85 17.08
N ASN A 326 8.94 35.11 16.14
CA ASN A 326 8.18 34.40 15.12
C ASN A 326 8.81 33.02 14.80
N VAL A 327 7.95 32.08 14.36
CA VAL A 327 8.35 30.76 13.87
C VAL A 327 7.56 30.45 12.61
N GLU A 328 8.24 30.42 11.50
CA GLU A 328 7.61 30.10 10.21
C GLU A 328 8.30 28.93 9.49
N ASP A 329 7.65 28.40 8.48
CA ASP A 329 8.24 27.37 7.64
C ASP A 329 9.31 27.97 6.73
N ARG A 330 10.49 27.33 6.61
CA ARG A 330 11.56 27.74 5.69
C ARG A 330 11.11 27.76 4.23
N PHE A 331 10.23 26.86 3.86
CA PHE A 331 9.76 26.69 2.49
C PHE A 331 8.26 26.96 2.39
N ASP A 332 7.86 27.58 1.28
CA ASP A 332 6.47 27.71 0.88
C ASP A 332 5.83 26.34 0.56
N ASP A 333 4.53 26.33 0.36
CA ASP A 333 3.79 25.09 0.10
C ASP A 333 4.23 24.42 -1.22
N PHE A 334 4.67 25.20 -2.21
CA PHE A 334 5.18 24.64 -3.47
C PHE A 334 6.49 23.90 -3.25
N MET A 335 7.48 24.52 -2.61
CA MET A 335 8.77 23.87 -2.31
C MET A 335 8.63 22.68 -1.37
N LYS A 336 7.76 22.75 -0.36
CA LYS A 336 7.45 21.60 0.48
C LYS A 336 6.92 20.42 -0.33
N ASN A 337 6.02 20.69 -1.28
CA ASN A 337 5.50 19.67 -2.18
C ASN A 337 6.58 19.10 -3.10
N VAL A 338 7.48 19.93 -3.66
CA VAL A 338 8.64 19.47 -4.43
C VAL A 338 9.51 18.51 -3.60
N LEU A 339 9.85 18.91 -2.36
CA LEU A 339 10.66 18.09 -1.47
C LEU A 339 9.94 16.77 -1.10
N ASP A 340 8.62 16.80 -0.91
CA ASP A 340 7.84 15.59 -0.66
C ASP A 340 7.85 14.65 -1.87
N LYS A 341 7.63 15.16 -3.09
CA LYS A 341 7.73 14.37 -4.33
C LYS A 341 9.13 13.80 -4.54
N ARG A 342 10.17 14.57 -4.24
CA ARG A 342 11.58 14.14 -4.32
C ARG A 342 11.87 12.98 -3.35
N GLN A 343 11.49 13.10 -2.08
CA GLN A 343 11.70 12.01 -1.12
C GLN A 343 10.87 10.77 -1.47
N LEU A 344 9.66 10.95 -2.00
CA LEU A 344 8.80 9.85 -2.44
C LEU A 344 9.41 9.13 -3.66
N SER A 345 9.96 9.86 -4.62
CA SER A 345 10.63 9.30 -5.79
C SER A 345 11.86 8.48 -5.40
N LYS A 346 12.68 8.96 -4.45
CA LYS A 346 13.80 8.20 -3.88
C LYS A 346 13.32 6.90 -3.21
N LYS A 347 12.21 6.95 -2.45
CA LYS A 347 11.58 5.76 -1.86
C LYS A 347 11.15 4.75 -2.92
N ILE A 348 10.53 5.22 -4.00
CA ILE A 348 10.06 4.36 -5.10
C ILE A 348 11.23 3.65 -5.77
N VAL A 349 12.31 4.37 -6.09
CA VAL A 349 13.51 3.82 -6.71
C VAL A 349 14.15 2.76 -5.81
N ALA A 350 14.42 3.08 -4.55
CA ALA A 350 15.05 2.17 -3.60
C ALA A 350 14.23 0.88 -3.40
N ASN A 351 12.91 0.99 -3.17
CA ASN A 351 12.05 -0.18 -2.94
C ASN A 351 11.80 -1.01 -4.21
N SER A 352 11.99 -0.43 -5.40
CA SER A 352 11.79 -1.15 -6.67
C SER A 352 13.04 -1.93 -7.10
N LEU A 353 14.21 -1.61 -6.59
CA LEU A 353 15.48 -2.20 -7.04
C LEU A 353 15.53 -3.71 -6.77
N TYR A 354 15.20 -4.14 -5.57
CA TYR A 354 15.05 -5.55 -5.23
C TYR A 354 14.11 -6.29 -6.18
N GLY A 355 12.96 -5.68 -6.50
CA GLY A 355 11.96 -6.28 -7.40
C GLY A 355 12.49 -6.53 -8.82
N GLN A 356 13.42 -5.70 -9.29
CA GLN A 356 14.05 -5.90 -10.60
C GLN A 356 15.08 -7.05 -10.58
N CYS A 357 15.75 -7.29 -9.48
CA CYS A 357 16.59 -8.49 -9.34
C CYS A 357 15.78 -9.79 -9.46
N GLY A 358 14.50 -9.75 -9.07
CA GLY A 358 13.58 -10.89 -9.19
C GLY A 358 12.77 -10.97 -10.49
N ALA A 359 12.82 -9.96 -11.34
CA ALA A 359 12.03 -9.88 -12.57
C ALA A 359 12.82 -10.43 -13.77
N LYS A 360 12.34 -11.52 -14.37
CA LYS A 360 13.01 -12.21 -15.52
C LYS A 360 13.27 -11.31 -16.73
N THR A 361 12.52 -10.25 -16.89
CA THR A 361 12.68 -9.27 -17.99
C THR A 361 13.69 -8.17 -17.68
N SER A 362 14.22 -8.13 -16.48
CA SER A 362 15.19 -7.13 -16.05
C SER A 362 16.58 -7.41 -16.60
N ALA A 363 17.35 -6.35 -16.88
CA ALA A 363 18.73 -6.43 -17.32
C ALA A 363 19.69 -6.92 -16.21
N PHE A 364 19.28 -6.81 -14.94
CA PHE A 364 20.03 -7.30 -13.78
C PHE A 364 19.26 -8.36 -12.98
N TYR A 365 18.53 -9.22 -13.72
CA TYR A 365 17.85 -10.35 -13.12
C TYR A 365 18.85 -11.32 -12.50
N GLU A 366 18.73 -11.53 -11.19
CA GLU A 366 19.47 -12.56 -10.46
C GLU A 366 18.59 -13.11 -9.34
N LYS A 367 18.04 -14.30 -9.57
CA LYS A 367 17.06 -14.94 -8.67
C LYS A 367 17.62 -15.10 -7.25
N ASP A 368 18.91 -15.44 -7.12
CA ASP A 368 19.53 -15.69 -5.83
C ASP A 368 19.60 -14.43 -4.97
N ILE A 369 19.83 -13.26 -5.58
CA ILE A 369 19.82 -11.96 -4.90
C ILE A 369 18.41 -11.66 -4.35
N ALA A 370 17.40 -11.80 -5.19
CA ALA A 370 16.02 -11.55 -4.79
C ALA A 370 15.55 -12.53 -3.70
N ALA A 371 15.89 -13.83 -3.83
CA ALA A 371 15.55 -14.86 -2.86
C ALA A 371 16.27 -14.65 -1.52
N SER A 372 17.55 -14.28 -1.54
CA SER A 372 18.33 -13.97 -0.36
C SER A 372 17.79 -12.75 0.38
N THR A 373 17.43 -11.71 -0.36
CA THR A 373 16.81 -10.49 0.23
C THR A 373 15.49 -10.81 0.95
N THR A 374 14.60 -11.60 0.31
CA THR A 374 13.34 -11.98 0.95
C THR A 374 13.53 -12.94 2.12
N ALA A 375 14.53 -13.83 2.04
CA ALA A 375 14.87 -14.74 3.15
C ALA A 375 15.36 -13.98 4.38
N THR A 376 16.22 -12.99 4.19
CA THR A 376 16.68 -12.10 5.27
C THR A 376 15.51 -11.32 5.86
N GLY A 377 14.62 -10.78 5.02
CA GLY A 377 13.41 -10.07 5.48
C GLY A 377 12.48 -10.97 6.31
N ARG A 378 12.27 -12.22 5.88
CA ARG A 378 11.47 -13.19 6.67
C ARG A 378 12.10 -13.48 8.05
N LYS A 379 13.44 -13.65 8.09
CA LYS A 379 14.19 -13.85 9.33
C LYS A 379 14.01 -12.66 10.28
N LEU A 380 14.08 -11.44 9.75
CA LEU A 380 13.92 -10.22 10.54
C LEU A 380 12.49 -10.04 11.07
N LEU A 381 11.46 -10.36 10.27
CA LEU A 381 10.08 -10.32 10.75
C LEU A 381 9.87 -11.28 11.93
N ILE A 382 10.40 -12.51 11.84
CA ILE A 382 10.33 -13.50 12.92
C ILE A 382 11.16 -13.03 14.14
N TYR A 383 12.31 -12.41 13.92
CA TYR A 383 13.12 -11.82 14.99
C TYR A 383 12.33 -10.75 15.74
N GLY A 384 11.77 -9.75 15.05
CA GLY A 384 10.99 -8.68 15.69
C GLY A 384 9.79 -9.23 16.47
N LYS A 385 9.08 -10.21 15.91
CA LYS A 385 8.04 -10.92 16.65
C LYS A 385 8.56 -11.55 17.93
N THR A 386 9.64 -12.34 17.83
CA THR A 386 10.15 -13.15 18.95
C THR A 386 10.72 -12.28 20.06
N ILE A 387 11.46 -11.21 19.72
CA ILE A 387 12.10 -10.34 20.71
C ILE A 387 11.03 -9.61 21.55
N ILE A 388 10.01 -9.05 20.89
CA ILE A 388 8.95 -8.31 21.59
C ILE A 388 8.14 -9.25 22.48
N GLU A 389 7.70 -10.41 21.97
CA GLU A 389 6.98 -11.38 22.80
C GLU A 389 7.81 -11.82 24.02
N LYS A 390 9.09 -12.11 23.84
CA LYS A 390 9.94 -12.59 24.96
C LYS A 390 10.27 -11.49 25.99
N CYS A 391 10.54 -10.28 25.54
CA CYS A 391 10.94 -9.18 26.43
C CYS A 391 9.76 -8.61 27.22
N TYR A 392 8.54 -8.70 26.68
CA TYR A 392 7.36 -8.15 27.31
C TYR A 392 6.37 -9.23 27.80
N THR A 393 6.81 -10.48 28.01
CA THR A 393 6.03 -11.53 28.65
C THR A 393 6.17 -11.45 30.16
N ASN A 394 5.06 -11.28 30.88
CA ASN A 394 5.02 -11.13 32.35
C ASN A 394 6.01 -10.05 32.85
N HIS A 395 6.19 -8.99 32.10
CA HIS A 395 7.13 -7.94 32.37
C HIS A 395 6.47 -6.83 33.20
N ILE A 396 7.19 -6.34 34.22
CA ILE A 396 6.76 -5.18 35.00
C ILE A 396 7.58 -3.98 34.52
N THR A 397 6.89 -2.95 34.06
CA THR A 397 7.51 -1.72 33.56
C THR A 397 6.89 -0.49 34.19
N GLU A 398 7.64 0.60 34.18
CA GLU A 398 7.17 1.91 34.63
C GLU A 398 6.73 2.72 33.41
N THR A 399 5.55 3.31 33.49
CA THR A 399 4.96 4.14 32.43
C THR A 399 4.51 5.47 33.02
N LYS A 400 4.07 6.40 32.18
CA LYS A 400 3.43 7.65 32.62
C LYS A 400 2.26 7.45 33.59
N HIS A 401 1.68 6.26 33.61
CA HIS A 401 0.55 5.90 34.44
C HIS A 401 0.94 5.08 35.68
N GLY A 402 2.25 5.00 35.98
CA GLY A 402 2.81 4.23 37.08
C GLY A 402 3.29 2.83 36.67
N LYS A 403 3.65 2.02 37.66
CA LYS A 403 4.10 0.65 37.43
C LYS A 403 2.95 -0.25 37.03
N ILE A 404 3.14 -1.00 35.96
CA ILE A 404 2.15 -1.92 35.41
C ILE A 404 2.80 -3.25 35.04
N LYS A 405 2.01 -4.28 34.94
CA LYS A 405 2.39 -5.58 34.38
C LYS A 405 1.89 -5.66 32.94
N VAL A 406 2.72 -6.21 32.05
CA VAL A 406 2.39 -6.39 30.64
C VAL A 406 2.69 -7.80 30.16
N ASN A 407 1.92 -8.26 29.17
CA ASN A 407 2.10 -9.56 28.55
C ASN A 407 1.87 -9.44 27.04
N ALA A 408 2.95 -9.20 26.30
CA ALA A 408 2.88 -8.96 24.87
C ALA A 408 2.42 -10.21 24.11
N GLU A 409 1.44 -10.02 23.25
CA GLU A 409 0.87 -11.06 22.42
C GLU A 409 0.88 -10.61 20.96
N TYR A 410 1.48 -11.43 20.09
CA TYR A 410 1.45 -11.26 18.65
C TYR A 410 0.02 -11.40 18.11
N VAL A 411 -0.37 -10.50 17.23
CA VAL A 411 -1.70 -10.47 16.60
C VAL A 411 -1.62 -10.76 15.10
N TYR A 412 -0.71 -10.09 14.37
CA TYR A 412 -0.57 -10.22 12.92
C TYR A 412 0.81 -9.73 12.46
N GLY A 413 1.28 -10.24 11.31
CA GLY A 413 2.51 -9.78 10.68
C GLY A 413 2.44 -9.85 9.15
N ASP A 414 2.89 -8.79 8.47
CA ASP A 414 2.83 -8.70 7.01
C ASP A 414 4.10 -8.04 6.46
N THR A 415 4.96 -8.83 5.87
CA THR A 415 6.18 -8.41 5.17
C THR A 415 7.20 -7.71 6.08
N ASP A 416 6.92 -6.50 6.52
CA ASP A 416 7.76 -5.60 7.30
C ASP A 416 7.10 -5.09 8.59
N SER A 417 5.79 -5.28 8.73
CA SER A 417 5.02 -4.81 9.87
C SER A 417 4.58 -5.94 10.80
N ILE A 418 4.62 -5.68 12.12
CA ILE A 418 4.20 -6.62 13.14
C ILE A 418 3.23 -5.94 14.09
N PHE A 419 2.12 -6.61 14.37
CA PHE A 419 1.04 -6.12 15.23
C PHE A 419 1.04 -6.87 16.54
N PHE A 420 1.03 -6.13 17.65
CA PHE A 420 1.06 -6.64 19.01
C PHE A 420 -0.03 -6.04 19.86
N LYS A 421 -0.43 -6.80 20.84
CA LYS A 421 -1.27 -6.42 21.98
C LYS A 421 -0.42 -6.59 23.25
N PHE A 422 -0.25 -5.55 24.06
CA PHE A 422 0.59 -5.62 25.28
C PHE A 422 -0.15 -6.13 26.51
N ASN A 423 -1.50 -6.17 26.47
CA ASN A 423 -2.35 -6.60 27.59
C ASN A 423 -1.91 -5.97 28.93
N PRO A 424 -1.96 -4.63 29.07
CA PRO A 424 -1.55 -3.98 30.31
C PRO A 424 -2.51 -4.29 31.45
N GLU A 425 -1.94 -4.63 32.63
CA GLU A 425 -2.65 -4.92 33.86
C GLU A 425 -2.07 -4.10 35.02
N THR A 426 -2.86 -3.85 36.04
CA THR A 426 -2.34 -3.31 37.32
C THR A 426 -1.47 -4.35 38.00
N LEU A 427 -0.73 -3.98 39.05
CA LEU A 427 0.07 -4.95 39.82
C LEU A 427 -0.80 -6.00 40.52
N GLU A 428 -2.07 -5.68 40.78
CA GLU A 428 -3.09 -6.56 41.36
C GLU A 428 -3.72 -7.51 40.31
N GLY A 429 -3.38 -7.34 39.02
CA GLY A 429 -3.87 -8.20 37.92
C GLY A 429 -5.16 -7.70 37.26
N GLU A 430 -5.60 -6.48 37.55
CA GLU A 430 -6.79 -5.89 36.92
C GLU A 430 -6.44 -5.37 35.49
N PRO A 431 -7.19 -5.77 34.44
CA PRO A 431 -6.92 -5.35 33.07
C PRO A 431 -7.13 -3.85 32.87
N ILE A 432 -6.15 -3.17 32.32
CA ILE A 432 -6.25 -1.77 31.90
C ILE A 432 -6.79 -1.72 30.48
N ARG A 433 -7.86 -0.96 30.24
CA ARG A 433 -8.53 -0.86 28.93
C ARG A 433 -8.80 0.59 28.51
N GLY A 434 -9.25 0.75 27.26
CA GLY A 434 -9.67 2.05 26.70
C GLY A 434 -8.53 3.04 26.54
N GLN A 435 -8.79 4.32 26.85
CA GLN A 435 -7.84 5.42 26.59
C GLN A 435 -6.50 5.23 27.31
N LYS A 436 -6.54 4.82 28.59
CA LYS A 436 -5.33 4.58 29.36
C LYS A 436 -4.46 3.46 28.76
N ALA A 437 -5.10 2.36 28.35
CA ALA A 437 -4.41 1.26 27.65
C ALA A 437 -3.80 1.72 26.31
N LEU A 438 -4.49 2.61 25.58
CA LEU A 438 -3.99 3.16 24.31
C LEU A 438 -2.70 3.95 24.51
N GLU A 439 -2.66 4.82 25.50
CA GLU A 439 -1.48 5.63 25.82
C GLU A 439 -0.29 4.78 26.24
N ILE A 440 -0.53 3.80 27.12
CA ILE A 440 0.47 2.81 27.53
C ILE A 440 0.98 2.00 26.33
N THR A 441 0.07 1.55 25.46
CA THR A 441 0.45 0.74 24.29
C THR A 441 1.30 1.53 23.30
N ILE A 442 1.03 2.83 23.11
CA ILE A 442 1.88 3.69 22.25
C ILE A 442 3.28 3.82 22.86
N GLU A 443 3.38 4.11 24.15
CA GLU A 443 4.65 4.25 24.88
C GLU A 443 5.48 2.96 24.78
N LEU A 444 4.89 1.82 25.11
CA LEU A 444 5.58 0.51 25.06
C LEU A 444 5.96 0.09 23.64
N ALA A 445 5.16 0.43 22.64
CA ALA A 445 5.49 0.08 21.26
C ALA A 445 6.69 0.89 20.72
N ILE A 446 6.86 2.13 21.16
CA ILE A 446 8.05 2.94 20.86
C ILE A 446 9.28 2.30 21.52
N GLU A 447 9.21 2.03 22.82
CA GLU A 447 10.28 1.38 23.57
C GLU A 447 10.67 0.02 22.99
N ALA A 448 9.68 -0.82 22.65
CA ALA A 448 9.89 -2.13 22.05
C ALA A 448 10.59 -2.06 20.69
N GLY A 449 10.25 -1.06 19.87
CA GLY A 449 10.93 -0.78 18.60
C GLY A 449 12.39 -0.42 18.80
N GLU A 450 12.67 0.50 19.71
CA GLU A 450 14.03 0.92 20.05
C GLU A 450 14.86 -0.23 20.64
N LEU A 451 14.26 -1.02 21.54
CA LEU A 451 14.91 -2.20 22.12
C LEU A 451 15.29 -3.22 21.04
N ALA A 452 14.37 -3.55 20.15
CA ALA A 452 14.63 -4.49 19.06
C ALA A 452 15.72 -3.97 18.12
N THR A 453 15.73 -2.66 17.82
CA THR A 453 16.69 -2.01 16.92
C THR A 453 18.12 -2.08 17.45
N LYS A 454 18.36 -2.00 18.77
CA LYS A 454 19.70 -2.05 19.38
C LYS A 454 20.51 -3.30 18.98
N TYR A 455 19.85 -4.40 18.68
CA TYR A 455 20.50 -5.67 18.35
C TYR A 455 20.47 -5.99 16.86
N LEU A 456 20.02 -5.05 16.01
CA LEU A 456 20.00 -5.21 14.57
C LEU A 456 21.28 -4.66 13.94
N LYS A 457 21.70 -5.27 12.82
CA LYS A 457 22.73 -4.70 11.97
C LYS A 457 22.22 -3.41 11.32
N LEU A 458 23.04 -2.37 11.26
CA LEU A 458 22.73 -1.18 10.49
C LEU A 458 22.54 -1.51 9.01
N PRO A 459 21.60 -0.87 8.30
CA PRO A 459 20.72 0.23 8.71
C PRO A 459 19.32 -0.19 9.17
N HIS A 460 19.13 -1.43 9.63
CA HIS A 460 17.81 -1.86 10.09
C HIS A 460 17.32 -1.03 11.28
N ASP A 461 16.05 -0.66 11.21
CA ASP A 461 15.37 0.14 12.20
C ASP A 461 13.92 -0.33 12.29
N LEU A 462 13.48 -0.73 13.48
CA LEU A 462 12.12 -1.19 13.75
C LEU A 462 11.39 -0.08 14.51
N GLU A 463 10.62 0.71 13.78
CA GLU A 463 9.96 1.91 14.30
C GLU A 463 8.51 1.65 14.69
N TYR A 464 8.02 2.34 15.72
CA TYR A 464 6.58 2.45 15.95
C TYR A 464 5.91 3.19 14.78
N GLU A 465 4.87 2.62 14.20
CA GLU A 465 4.15 3.25 13.10
C GLU A 465 2.78 3.79 13.53
N LYS A 466 2.00 2.98 14.25
CA LYS A 466 0.60 3.30 14.60
C LYS A 466 0.04 2.33 15.63
N THR A 467 -1.08 2.73 16.26
CA THR A 467 -1.91 1.85 17.10
C THR A 467 -3.36 1.90 16.63
N PHE A 468 -4.06 0.78 16.72
CA PHE A 468 -5.47 0.67 16.40
C PHE A 468 -6.31 0.39 17.64
N MET A 469 -7.40 1.19 17.82
CA MET A 469 -8.42 0.92 18.86
C MET A 469 -9.73 1.65 18.50
N PRO A 470 -10.84 0.94 18.22
CA PRO A 470 -10.94 -0.51 18.04
C PRO A 470 -10.26 -1.03 16.76
N PHE A 471 -10.01 -2.34 16.72
CA PHE A 471 -9.40 -3.03 15.57
C PHE A 471 -10.18 -4.31 15.23
N LEU A 472 -10.55 -4.48 13.96
CA LEU A 472 -11.20 -5.67 13.42
C LEU A 472 -10.27 -6.32 12.40
N LEU A 473 -9.78 -7.53 12.70
CA LEU A 473 -8.92 -8.33 11.84
C LEU A 473 -9.68 -9.53 11.29
N LEU A 474 -9.97 -9.52 9.99
CA LEU A 474 -10.79 -10.54 9.33
C LEU A 474 -9.96 -11.68 8.74
N SER A 475 -8.84 -11.36 8.13
CA SER A 475 -7.92 -12.33 7.50
C SER A 475 -6.63 -11.63 7.09
N LYS A 476 -5.67 -12.39 6.53
CA LYS A 476 -4.45 -11.81 5.93
C LYS A 476 -4.81 -10.66 4.98
N LYS A 477 -4.20 -9.50 5.19
CA LYS A 477 -4.38 -8.27 4.39
C LYS A 477 -5.80 -7.68 4.38
N ARG A 478 -6.67 -8.07 5.35
CA ARG A 478 -8.05 -7.57 5.46
C ARG A 478 -8.36 -7.18 6.88
N TYR A 479 -8.29 -5.89 7.16
CA TYR A 479 -8.59 -5.33 8.47
C TYR A 479 -9.12 -3.90 8.39
N VAL A 480 -9.75 -3.46 9.47
CA VAL A 480 -10.19 -2.09 9.67
C VAL A 480 -10.02 -1.70 11.14
N GLY A 481 -9.71 -0.44 11.41
CA GLY A 481 -9.60 0.08 12.76
C GLY A 481 -9.55 1.61 12.78
N MET A 482 -9.71 2.14 13.99
CA MET A 482 -9.42 3.55 14.27
C MET A 482 -7.93 3.66 14.57
N LEU A 483 -7.21 4.34 13.69
CA LEU A 483 -5.77 4.48 13.71
C LEU A 483 -5.39 5.72 14.50
N TYR A 484 -4.49 5.54 15.45
CA TYR A 484 -3.78 6.57 16.20
C TYR A 484 -2.30 6.54 15.81
N GLU A 485 -1.72 7.71 15.65
CA GLU A 485 -0.28 7.91 15.52
C GLU A 485 0.30 8.21 16.92
N LEU A 486 1.24 9.13 17.06
CA LEU A 486 1.80 9.49 18.38
C LEU A 486 0.79 10.19 19.31
N ASN A 487 -0.24 10.84 18.74
CA ASN A 487 -1.26 11.53 19.53
C ASN A 487 -2.44 10.59 19.84
N PRO A 488 -2.65 10.18 21.11
CA PRO A 488 -3.71 9.26 21.51
C PRO A 488 -5.12 9.86 21.46
N HIS A 489 -5.26 11.18 21.25
CA HIS A 489 -6.55 11.87 21.16
C HIS A 489 -7.00 12.13 19.72
N LYS A 490 -6.14 11.87 18.70
CA LYS A 490 -6.46 12.10 17.29
C LYS A 490 -6.43 10.79 16.52
N CYS A 491 -7.59 10.39 16.02
CA CYS A 491 -7.71 9.15 15.23
C CYS A 491 -8.29 9.40 13.85
N LYS A 492 -8.04 8.43 12.97
CA LYS A 492 -8.66 8.34 11.64
C LYS A 492 -9.00 6.89 11.31
N ARG A 493 -10.12 6.65 10.63
CA ARG A 493 -10.46 5.30 10.19
C ARG A 493 -9.52 4.85 9.06
N LYS A 494 -8.86 3.73 9.27
CA LYS A 494 -8.03 3.05 8.26
C LYS A 494 -8.63 1.69 7.93
N SER A 495 -8.76 1.39 6.65
CA SER A 495 -9.23 0.09 6.17
C SER A 495 -8.29 -0.46 5.10
N MET A 496 -7.94 -1.73 5.20
CA MET A 496 -7.08 -2.45 4.27
C MET A 496 -7.80 -3.67 3.70
N GLY A 497 -7.76 -3.81 2.38
CA GLY A 497 -8.25 -5.00 1.68
C GLY A 497 -9.76 -5.30 1.78
N ILE A 498 -10.56 -4.43 2.41
CA ILE A 498 -11.99 -4.62 2.56
C ILE A 498 -12.81 -4.04 1.41
N VAL A 499 -14.03 -4.54 1.31
CA VAL A 499 -14.97 -4.35 0.18
C VAL A 499 -15.29 -2.87 -0.10
N LEU A 500 -15.26 -2.00 0.91
CA LEU A 500 -15.71 -0.60 0.82
C LEU A 500 -15.03 0.21 -0.30
N LYS A 501 -13.77 -0.08 -0.62
CA LYS A 501 -12.98 0.64 -1.64
C LYS A 501 -12.96 -0.05 -3.01
N ARG A 502 -13.49 -1.26 -3.12
CA ARG A 502 -13.45 -2.02 -4.38
C ARG A 502 -14.60 -1.60 -5.29
N ARG A 503 -14.28 -1.24 -6.52
CA ARG A 503 -15.27 -0.82 -7.53
C ARG A 503 -16.02 -1.99 -8.18
N ASP A 504 -15.59 -3.22 -7.95
CA ASP A 504 -16.17 -4.44 -8.52
C ASP A 504 -17.28 -5.07 -7.66
N ASN A 505 -17.65 -4.42 -6.54
CA ASN A 505 -18.79 -4.81 -5.71
C ASN A 505 -19.96 -3.84 -5.89
N ALA A 506 -21.16 -4.38 -5.81
CA ALA A 506 -22.38 -3.58 -5.86
C ALA A 506 -22.44 -2.56 -4.70
N PRO A 507 -23.05 -1.36 -4.91
CA PRO A 507 -23.19 -0.36 -3.84
C PRO A 507 -23.87 -0.89 -2.58
N ILE A 508 -24.87 -1.76 -2.72
CA ILE A 508 -25.59 -2.38 -1.60
C ILE A 508 -24.62 -3.13 -0.64
N VAL A 509 -23.64 -3.85 -1.20
CA VAL A 509 -22.62 -4.55 -0.40
C VAL A 509 -21.78 -3.55 0.38
N LYS A 510 -21.45 -2.40 -0.21
CA LYS A 510 -20.71 -1.34 0.48
C LYS A 510 -21.53 -0.67 1.57
N ASP A 511 -22.82 -0.48 1.34
CA ASP A 511 -23.73 0.13 2.31
C ASP A 511 -23.90 -0.80 3.54
N CYS A 512 -24.10 -2.10 3.32
CA CYS A 512 -24.17 -3.09 4.39
C CYS A 512 -22.85 -3.17 5.20
N TYR A 513 -21.72 -3.42 4.52
CA TYR A 513 -20.41 -3.46 5.19
C TYR A 513 -20.05 -2.14 5.85
N GLY A 514 -20.40 -1.01 5.24
CA GLY A 514 -20.17 0.31 5.81
C GLY A 514 -20.93 0.52 7.11
N GLY A 515 -22.21 0.13 7.16
CA GLY A 515 -23.03 0.20 8.36
C GLY A 515 -22.50 -0.69 9.49
N ILE A 516 -22.15 -1.93 9.19
CA ILE A 516 -21.52 -2.86 10.15
C ILE A 516 -20.25 -2.24 10.74
N ILE A 517 -19.34 -1.77 9.87
CA ILE A 517 -18.07 -1.19 10.30
C ILE A 517 -18.28 0.08 11.10
N ASP A 518 -19.23 0.93 10.72
CA ASP A 518 -19.50 2.17 11.45
C ASP A 518 -20.02 1.89 12.87
N ILE A 519 -20.90 0.89 13.04
CA ILE A 519 -21.40 0.46 14.36
C ILE A 519 -20.24 -0.10 15.20
N LEU A 520 -19.44 -1.01 14.64
CA LEU A 520 -18.31 -1.60 15.35
C LEU A 520 -17.24 -0.57 15.74
N MET A 521 -16.92 0.38 14.85
CA MET A 521 -15.86 1.37 15.11
C MET A 521 -16.30 2.50 16.03
N LYS A 522 -17.57 2.88 16.02
CA LYS A 522 -18.08 4.03 16.81
C LYS A 522 -18.73 3.59 18.12
N GLU A 523 -19.54 2.54 18.05
CA GLU A 523 -20.38 2.10 19.17
C GLU A 523 -19.83 0.84 19.87
N LYS A 524 -18.87 0.15 19.26
CA LYS A 524 -18.24 -1.08 19.75
C LYS A 524 -19.25 -2.19 20.10
N ASN A 525 -20.43 -2.16 19.49
CA ASN A 525 -21.54 -3.05 19.82
C ASN A 525 -21.76 -4.08 18.72
N VAL A 526 -21.38 -5.34 19.01
CA VAL A 526 -21.49 -6.47 18.07
C VAL A 526 -22.96 -6.86 17.85
N ASN A 527 -23.78 -6.88 18.91
CA ASN A 527 -25.20 -7.27 18.81
C ASN A 527 -25.95 -6.30 17.91
N LYS A 528 -25.74 -4.99 18.09
CA LYS A 528 -26.34 -3.96 17.22
C LYS A 528 -25.89 -4.09 15.77
N ALA A 529 -24.65 -4.49 15.50
CA ALA A 529 -24.16 -4.75 14.15
C ALA A 529 -24.84 -5.98 13.52
N VAL A 530 -25.11 -7.01 14.32
CA VAL A 530 -25.87 -8.21 13.89
C VAL A 530 -27.32 -7.83 13.57
N ASP A 531 -28.00 -7.08 14.45
CA ASP A 531 -29.38 -6.67 14.24
C ASP A 531 -29.51 -5.72 13.01
N PHE A 532 -28.57 -4.80 12.84
CA PHE A 532 -28.47 -4.00 11.62
C PHE A 532 -28.37 -4.88 10.37
N THR A 533 -27.55 -5.92 10.42
CA THR A 533 -27.35 -6.82 9.28
C THR A 533 -28.61 -7.61 8.97
N LYS A 534 -29.30 -8.15 9.99
CA LYS A 534 -30.56 -8.85 9.83
C LYS A 534 -31.62 -7.94 9.18
N GLN A 535 -31.78 -6.73 9.70
CA GLN A 535 -32.74 -5.77 9.13
C GLN A 535 -32.39 -5.40 7.70
N PHE A 536 -31.10 -5.20 7.41
CA PHE A 536 -30.63 -4.89 6.06
C PHE A 536 -30.95 -6.00 5.05
N LEU A 537 -30.79 -7.27 5.46
CA LEU A 537 -31.14 -8.44 4.64
C LEU A 537 -32.67 -8.55 4.43
N LEU A 538 -33.48 -8.29 5.44
CA LEU A 538 -34.94 -8.25 5.31
C LEU A 538 -35.36 -7.14 4.34
N ASP A 539 -34.78 -5.93 4.45
CA ASP A 539 -35.05 -4.83 3.53
C ASP A 539 -34.64 -5.16 2.08
N MET A 540 -33.64 -6.01 1.90
CA MET A 540 -33.24 -6.51 0.58
C MET A 540 -34.25 -7.52 0.02
N ILE A 541 -34.76 -8.42 0.84
CA ILE A 541 -35.79 -9.39 0.46
C ILE A 541 -37.11 -8.67 0.11
N ASP A 542 -37.45 -7.64 0.87
CA ASP A 542 -38.62 -6.78 0.64
C ASP A 542 -38.47 -5.82 -0.56
N GLU A 543 -37.41 -5.95 -1.36
CA GLU A 543 -37.12 -5.16 -2.56
C GLU A 543 -37.06 -3.62 -2.30
N LYS A 544 -36.71 -3.18 -1.07
CA LYS A 544 -36.64 -1.76 -0.68
C LYS A 544 -35.46 -0.99 -1.30
N PHE A 545 -34.53 -1.67 -1.97
CA PHE A 545 -33.37 -1.05 -2.59
C PHE A 545 -33.58 -0.83 -4.09
N SER A 546 -33.17 0.33 -4.59
CA SER A 546 -33.22 0.67 -6.00
C SER A 546 -32.20 -0.14 -6.83
N LEU A 547 -32.49 -0.31 -8.12
CA LEU A 547 -31.68 -1.11 -9.05
C LEU A 547 -30.21 -0.67 -9.10
N ASP A 548 -29.92 0.63 -8.99
CA ASP A 548 -28.56 1.20 -8.98
C ASP A 548 -27.70 0.65 -7.83
N LYS A 549 -28.32 0.26 -6.72
CA LYS A 549 -27.65 -0.36 -5.59
C LYS A 549 -27.18 -1.79 -5.88
N LEU A 550 -27.78 -2.46 -6.82
CA LEU A 550 -27.49 -3.85 -7.19
C LEU A 550 -26.46 -3.98 -8.31
N ILE A 551 -26.08 -2.88 -8.97
CA ILE A 551 -25.17 -2.89 -10.12
C ILE A 551 -23.77 -3.31 -9.72
N ILE A 552 -23.30 -4.40 -10.33
CA ILE A 552 -21.92 -4.88 -10.28
C ILE A 552 -21.19 -4.42 -11.54
N SER A 553 -19.94 -3.98 -11.42
CA SER A 553 -19.18 -3.51 -12.58
C SER A 553 -17.81 -4.20 -12.66
N LYS A 554 -17.52 -4.88 -13.78
CA LYS A 554 -16.23 -5.58 -13.99
C LYS A 554 -15.57 -5.17 -15.30
N SER A 555 -14.23 -5.01 -15.28
CA SER A 555 -13.48 -4.63 -16.48
C SER A 555 -13.33 -5.79 -17.44
N LEU A 556 -13.57 -5.53 -18.73
CA LEU A 556 -13.40 -6.48 -19.82
C LEU A 556 -11.91 -6.59 -20.19
N ARG A 557 -11.35 -7.81 -20.15
CA ARG A 557 -9.97 -8.08 -20.57
C ARG A 557 -9.92 -8.51 -22.03
N GLN A 558 -8.77 -8.35 -22.65
CA GLN A 558 -8.52 -8.78 -24.03
C GLN A 558 -8.60 -10.29 -24.17
N PHE A 559 -8.07 -11.04 -23.21
CA PHE A 559 -7.98 -12.49 -23.26
C PHE A 559 -8.50 -13.16 -21.99
N TYR A 560 -9.24 -14.26 -22.17
CA TYR A 560 -9.71 -15.16 -21.12
C TYR A 560 -9.50 -16.62 -21.57
N LYS A 561 -8.98 -17.48 -20.67
CA LYS A 561 -8.79 -18.92 -20.97
C LYS A 561 -10.10 -19.64 -21.33
N LYS A 562 -11.21 -19.24 -20.68
CA LYS A 562 -12.55 -19.81 -20.91
C LYS A 562 -13.55 -18.65 -20.98
N PRO A 563 -13.67 -17.98 -22.13
CA PRO A 563 -14.49 -16.76 -22.25
C PRO A 563 -15.97 -16.99 -21.92
N ASN A 564 -16.52 -18.16 -22.27
CA ASN A 564 -17.92 -18.51 -22.02
C ASN A 564 -18.28 -18.69 -20.53
N GLN A 565 -17.28 -18.86 -19.66
CA GLN A 565 -17.48 -18.95 -18.20
C GLN A 565 -17.37 -17.60 -17.50
N ILE A 566 -17.04 -16.54 -18.21
CA ILE A 566 -16.86 -15.20 -17.68
C ILE A 566 -18.14 -14.40 -17.93
N ALA A 567 -18.94 -14.22 -16.89
CA ALA A 567 -20.27 -13.63 -16.99
C ALA A 567 -20.30 -12.29 -17.74
N HIS A 568 -19.50 -11.30 -17.34
CA HIS A 568 -19.46 -9.99 -18.01
C HIS A 568 -18.88 -10.02 -19.43
N LYS A 569 -18.10 -11.05 -19.80
CA LYS A 569 -17.66 -11.25 -21.20
C LYS A 569 -18.82 -11.77 -22.05
N VAL A 570 -19.60 -12.72 -21.54
CA VAL A 570 -20.81 -13.24 -22.21
C VAL A 570 -21.81 -12.12 -22.43
N LEU A 571 -22.03 -11.28 -21.40
CA LEU A 571 -22.90 -10.12 -21.52
C LEU A 571 -22.40 -9.10 -22.55
N ALA A 572 -21.10 -8.79 -22.57
CA ALA A 572 -20.53 -7.87 -23.56
C ALA A 572 -20.73 -8.37 -25.01
N GLU A 573 -20.61 -9.68 -25.26
CA GLU A 573 -20.89 -10.28 -26.57
C GLU A 573 -22.41 -10.21 -26.89
N ARG A 574 -23.28 -10.39 -25.88
CA ARG A 574 -24.72 -10.28 -26.03
C ARG A 574 -25.13 -8.86 -26.39
N ILE A 575 -24.57 -7.84 -25.73
CA ILE A 575 -24.79 -6.43 -26.06
C ILE A 575 -24.34 -6.15 -27.48
N GLY A 576 -23.15 -6.61 -27.89
CA GLY A 576 -22.65 -6.40 -29.23
C GLY A 576 -23.46 -7.10 -30.33
N LYS A 577 -24.16 -8.22 -30.03
CA LYS A 577 -25.09 -8.87 -30.96
C LYS A 577 -26.39 -8.10 -31.13
N ARG A 578 -26.89 -7.50 -30.05
CA ARG A 578 -28.13 -6.68 -30.08
C ARG A 578 -27.89 -5.32 -30.76
N GLU A 579 -26.77 -4.69 -30.43
CA GLU A 579 -26.42 -3.34 -30.89
C GLU A 579 -24.94 -3.34 -31.34
N PRO A 580 -24.65 -3.68 -32.61
CA PRO A 580 -23.26 -3.80 -33.06
C PRO A 580 -22.39 -2.56 -32.86
N GLY A 581 -22.98 -1.36 -32.97
CA GLY A 581 -22.30 -0.09 -32.73
C GLY A 581 -22.02 0.21 -31.26
N ASN A 582 -22.61 -0.52 -30.32
CA ASN A 582 -22.48 -0.33 -28.87
C ASN A 582 -21.73 -1.47 -28.18
N LYS A 583 -21.01 -2.30 -28.95
CA LYS A 583 -20.20 -3.40 -28.40
C LYS A 583 -19.13 -2.85 -27.46
N PRO A 584 -19.09 -3.27 -26.16
CA PRO A 584 -18.11 -2.77 -25.22
C PRO A 584 -16.68 -3.10 -25.64
N ALA A 585 -15.80 -2.11 -25.63
CA ALA A 585 -14.37 -2.25 -25.95
C ALA A 585 -13.58 -2.94 -24.83
N VAL A 586 -12.44 -3.51 -25.19
CA VAL A 586 -11.47 -4.04 -24.22
C VAL A 586 -11.00 -2.92 -23.28
N GLY A 587 -10.97 -3.21 -21.98
CA GLY A 587 -10.68 -2.22 -20.95
C GLY A 587 -11.91 -1.53 -20.37
N SER A 588 -13.04 -1.53 -21.09
CA SER A 588 -14.31 -0.98 -20.58
C SER A 588 -14.82 -1.75 -19.37
N ARG A 589 -15.54 -1.05 -18.51
CA ARG A 589 -16.25 -1.68 -17.40
C ARG A 589 -17.67 -2.01 -17.82
N ILE A 590 -18.05 -3.25 -17.60
CA ILE A 590 -19.38 -3.76 -17.93
C ILE A 590 -20.22 -3.73 -16.65
N PRO A 591 -21.23 -2.87 -16.57
CA PRO A 591 -22.20 -2.91 -15.49
C PRO A 591 -23.19 -4.05 -15.75
N PHE A 592 -23.62 -4.73 -14.69
CA PHE A 592 -24.64 -5.77 -14.77
C PHE A 592 -25.33 -5.99 -13.43
N VAL A 593 -26.53 -6.56 -13.51
CA VAL A 593 -27.32 -7.01 -12.37
C VAL A 593 -27.72 -8.46 -12.60
N TYR A 594 -27.80 -9.26 -11.55
CA TYR A 594 -28.37 -10.59 -11.62
C TYR A 594 -29.88 -10.48 -11.79
N ILE A 595 -30.45 -11.35 -12.64
CA ILE A 595 -31.88 -11.39 -12.95
C ILE A 595 -32.47 -12.77 -12.67
N GLN A 596 -33.72 -12.78 -12.29
CA GLN A 596 -34.48 -14.02 -12.14
C GLN A 596 -34.60 -14.72 -13.50
N THR A 597 -34.28 -16.01 -13.56
CA THR A 597 -34.34 -16.82 -14.78
C THR A 597 -35.31 -17.97 -14.62
N LYS A 598 -36.05 -18.29 -15.69
CA LYS A 598 -36.91 -19.49 -15.71
C LYS A 598 -36.01 -20.74 -15.83
N GLY A 599 -36.06 -21.63 -14.82
CA GLY A 599 -35.35 -22.89 -14.81
C GLY A 599 -33.87 -22.82 -14.34
N LYS A 600 -33.21 -23.98 -14.26
CA LYS A 600 -31.80 -24.10 -13.84
C LYS A 600 -30.85 -23.69 -14.96
N VAL A 601 -30.20 -22.54 -14.81
CA VAL A 601 -29.19 -22.03 -15.73
C VAL A 601 -27.80 -22.42 -15.24
N LYS A 602 -26.98 -23.05 -16.12
CA LYS A 602 -25.65 -23.57 -15.76
C LYS A 602 -24.56 -22.49 -15.66
N LEU A 603 -24.64 -21.43 -16.44
CA LEU A 603 -23.61 -20.41 -16.56
C LEU A 603 -24.09 -19.07 -15.98
N GLN A 604 -23.24 -18.44 -15.19
CA GLN A 604 -23.56 -17.12 -14.58
C GLN A 604 -23.77 -16.02 -15.62
N GLY A 605 -23.17 -16.14 -16.82
CA GLY A 605 -23.36 -15.18 -17.90
C GLY A 605 -24.80 -15.07 -18.40
N ASP A 606 -25.58 -16.15 -18.23
CA ASP A 606 -26.99 -16.18 -18.63
C ASP A 606 -27.94 -15.67 -17.54
N ARG A 607 -27.43 -15.47 -16.32
CA ARG A 607 -28.18 -14.95 -15.17
C ARG A 607 -27.97 -13.45 -14.94
N ILE A 608 -27.25 -12.77 -15.82
CA ILE A 608 -26.96 -11.34 -15.67
C ILE A 608 -27.43 -10.56 -16.89
N GLU A 609 -27.78 -9.29 -16.68
CA GLU A 609 -28.19 -8.42 -17.76
C GLU A 609 -27.75 -6.96 -17.53
N ASP A 610 -27.70 -6.18 -18.61
CA ASP A 610 -27.41 -4.76 -18.59
C ASP A 610 -28.51 -3.99 -17.84
N PRO A 611 -28.17 -3.05 -16.95
CA PRO A 611 -29.16 -2.29 -16.17
C PRO A 611 -30.18 -1.54 -17.03
N THR A 612 -29.76 -0.95 -18.15
CA THR A 612 -30.66 -0.24 -19.09
C THR A 612 -31.63 -1.20 -19.76
N TYR A 613 -31.14 -2.38 -20.12
CA TYR A 613 -31.98 -3.42 -20.70
C TYR A 613 -33.02 -3.97 -19.70
N ILE A 614 -32.62 -4.13 -18.42
CA ILE A 614 -33.50 -4.56 -17.33
C ILE A 614 -34.66 -3.58 -17.18
N VAL A 615 -34.39 -2.28 -17.13
CA VAL A 615 -35.42 -1.24 -17.01
C VAL A 615 -36.32 -1.23 -18.24
N LYS A 616 -35.75 -1.28 -19.46
CA LYS A 616 -36.50 -1.24 -20.72
C LYS A 616 -37.45 -2.43 -20.89
N HIS A 617 -37.08 -3.61 -20.40
CA HIS A 617 -37.84 -4.84 -20.55
C HIS A 617 -38.52 -5.31 -19.27
N ASN A 618 -38.51 -4.48 -18.22
CA ASN A 618 -39.13 -4.75 -16.92
C ASN A 618 -38.72 -6.13 -16.34
N LEU A 619 -37.42 -6.46 -16.45
CA LEU A 619 -36.90 -7.72 -15.92
C LEU A 619 -36.76 -7.61 -14.40
N LYS A 620 -37.03 -8.71 -13.69
CA LYS A 620 -36.95 -8.75 -12.25
C LYS A 620 -35.52 -9.08 -11.81
N PRO A 621 -34.87 -8.26 -10.93
CA PRO A 621 -33.60 -8.63 -10.29
C PRO A 621 -33.74 -9.91 -9.44
N ASP A 622 -32.64 -10.68 -9.34
CA ASP A 622 -32.56 -11.92 -8.54
C ASP A 622 -31.96 -11.63 -7.15
#